data_b7b4c624ee287ba7cea3be587089e089
#
_entry.id   b7b4c624ee287ba7cea3be587089e089
#
_cell.length_a   1.000
_cell.length_b   1.000
_cell.length_c   1.000
_cell.angle_alpha   90.00
_cell.angle_beta   90.00
_cell.angle_gamma   90.00
#
_symmetry.space_group_name_H-M   'P 1'
#
loop_
_entity.id
_entity.type
_entity.pdbx_description
1 polymer ?
#
loop_
_entity_poly.entity_id
_entity_poly.type
_entity_poly.pdbx_seq_one_letter_code
_entity_poly.pdbx_strand_id
1 'polypeptide(L)'
;MSYHTLQYMNLRLLSDAPIHKGTRVLVAVNLDVAMAGGKIRDDFKIREAVPTLKFILRKGGRVRIVSYLGRPGGKVVSDLSMRPVARRLARLLKRKVVFLSDPFDSLTFSRYRDASDILFFENTRFWPGEEQNSKYFAARLGRWGDLYINEAFAHSHRAHASVSALSRILPAYAGLHLEREVRALESLLTCPRRPFVAVLGGAKLETKLPLIRRFLRDADAVLVGGALANTILALRGDIVGKSLISVGTNPNLRLLQHKKLY
;
A
#
# COMPACT_ATOMS: atom_id res chain seq x y z
N MET A 1 -14.37 -19.25 28.31
CA MET A 1 -12.98 -18.80 28.03
C MET A 1 -13.07 -17.44 27.38
N SER A 2 -12.64 -16.43 28.09
CA SER A 2 -12.71 -15.03 27.71
C SER A 2 -11.94 -14.79 26.41
N TYR A 3 -12.64 -14.40 25.34
CA TYR A 3 -12.02 -13.86 24.15
C TYR A 3 -11.42 -12.51 24.57
N HIS A 4 -10.11 -12.45 24.74
CA HIS A 4 -9.40 -11.19 24.79
C HIS A 4 -9.73 -10.48 23.48
N THR A 5 -10.49 -9.42 23.60
CA THR A 5 -10.73 -8.42 22.57
C THR A 5 -9.35 -7.88 22.21
N LEU A 6 -8.74 -8.47 21.18
CA LEU A 6 -7.58 -7.89 20.54
C LEU A 6 -8.08 -6.55 19.98
N GLN A 7 -7.76 -5.46 20.69
CA GLN A 7 -7.87 -4.11 20.14
C GLN A 7 -6.84 -4.03 18.98
N TYR A 8 -7.25 -4.53 17.83
CA TYR A 8 -6.46 -4.43 16.62
C TYR A 8 -6.45 -2.97 16.17
N MET A 9 -5.31 -2.36 16.35
CA MET A 9 -4.86 -1.08 15.81
C MET A 9 -5.73 0.12 16.21
N ASN A 10 -5.32 0.83 17.24
CA ASN A 10 -5.70 2.23 17.46
C ASN A 10 -5.15 3.09 16.31
N LEU A 11 -5.78 3.00 15.14
CA LEU A 11 -5.46 3.88 14.04
C LEU A 11 -5.93 5.29 14.37
N ARG A 12 -5.02 6.25 14.30
CA ARG A 12 -5.40 7.66 14.27
C ARG A 12 -5.99 7.94 12.90
N LEU A 13 -7.25 8.32 12.86
CA LEU A 13 -8.00 8.47 11.61
C LEU A 13 -7.81 9.86 10.99
N LEU A 14 -8.01 9.96 9.68
CA LEU A 14 -8.00 11.24 8.97
C LEU A 14 -9.03 12.22 9.52
N SER A 15 -10.19 11.71 10.01
CA SER A 15 -11.21 12.53 10.68
C SER A 15 -10.70 13.29 11.88
N ASP A 16 -9.75 12.71 12.61
CA ASP A 16 -9.20 13.22 13.87
C ASP A 16 -7.97 14.11 13.63
N ALA A 17 -7.50 14.16 12.37
CA ALA A 17 -6.36 14.98 12.02
C ALA A 17 -6.68 16.48 12.16
N PRO A 18 -5.84 17.28 12.85
CA PRO A 18 -6.08 18.71 13.07
C PRO A 18 -5.78 19.53 11.80
N ILE A 19 -6.54 19.25 10.74
CA ILE A 19 -6.42 19.94 9.46
C ILE A 19 -7.28 21.18 9.47
N HIS A 20 -6.64 22.33 9.28
CA HIS A 20 -7.26 23.64 9.13
C HIS A 20 -6.66 24.38 7.93
N LYS A 21 -7.17 25.56 7.64
CA LYS A 21 -6.70 26.37 6.50
C LYS A 21 -5.20 26.62 6.60
N GLY A 22 -4.47 26.19 5.57
CA GLY A 22 -3.02 26.36 5.48
C GLY A 22 -2.18 25.22 6.03
N THR A 23 -2.73 24.25 6.77
CA THR A 23 -1.98 23.05 7.23
C THR A 23 -1.38 22.32 6.06
N ARG A 24 -0.06 22.10 6.08
CA ARG A 24 0.65 21.33 5.04
C ARG A 24 0.51 19.85 5.35
N VAL A 25 -0.15 19.12 4.47
CA VAL A 25 -0.45 17.70 4.66
C VAL A 25 0.34 16.89 3.66
N LEU A 26 1.34 16.14 4.14
CA LEU A 26 2.13 15.23 3.34
C LEU A 26 1.41 13.88 3.27
N VAL A 27 1.05 13.45 2.06
CA VAL A 27 0.24 12.25 1.83
C VAL A 27 1.07 11.23 1.06
N ALA A 28 1.35 10.08 1.69
CA ALA A 28 1.93 8.94 0.98
C ALA A 28 0.82 8.10 0.35
N VAL A 29 0.84 7.98 -0.96
CA VAL A 29 -0.19 7.32 -1.75
C VAL A 29 0.42 6.18 -2.57
N ASN A 30 -0.28 5.06 -2.69
CA ASN A 30 0.12 4.00 -3.62
C ASN A 30 -0.43 4.28 -5.02
N LEU A 31 0.38 4.92 -5.86
CA LEU A 31 0.04 5.22 -7.25
C LEU A 31 0.90 4.42 -8.26
N ASP A 32 1.37 3.25 -7.85
CA ASP A 32 2.09 2.29 -8.70
C ASP A 32 1.09 1.65 -9.68
N VAL A 33 0.85 2.35 -10.79
CA VAL A 33 -0.11 1.98 -11.84
C VAL A 33 0.57 1.26 -12.99
N ALA A 34 -0.18 0.43 -13.73
CA ALA A 34 0.32 -0.19 -14.94
C ALA A 34 0.54 0.86 -16.05
N MET A 35 1.76 0.91 -16.56
CA MET A 35 2.17 1.81 -17.65
C MET A 35 2.50 1.00 -18.91
N ALA A 36 2.16 1.54 -20.09
CA ALA A 36 2.62 1.02 -21.36
C ALA A 36 2.79 2.17 -22.37
N GLY A 37 3.97 2.29 -22.98
CA GLY A 37 4.30 3.37 -23.92
C GLY A 37 4.08 4.76 -23.31
N GLY A 38 4.50 4.96 -22.05
CA GLY A 38 4.33 6.23 -21.33
C GLY A 38 2.88 6.60 -20.97
N LYS A 39 1.91 5.71 -21.20
CA LYS A 39 0.49 5.92 -20.93
C LYS A 39 0.01 5.03 -19.78
N ILE A 40 -0.86 5.58 -18.93
CA ILE A 40 -1.52 4.84 -17.86
C ILE A 40 -2.56 3.90 -18.48
N ARG A 41 -2.48 2.59 -18.18
CA ARG A 41 -3.43 1.57 -18.63
C ARG A 41 -4.64 1.45 -17.73
N ASP A 42 -4.42 1.59 -16.43
CA ASP A 42 -5.48 1.55 -15.43
C ASP A 42 -5.21 2.64 -14.39
N ASP A 43 -6.21 3.46 -14.11
CA ASP A 43 -6.12 4.56 -13.16
C ASP A 43 -6.89 4.29 -11.85
N PHE A 44 -7.28 3.04 -11.60
CA PHE A 44 -8.04 2.65 -10.41
C PHE A 44 -7.40 3.16 -9.12
N LYS A 45 -6.10 2.92 -8.92
CA LYS A 45 -5.37 3.38 -7.73
C LYS A 45 -5.35 4.91 -7.59
N ILE A 46 -5.35 5.64 -8.71
CA ILE A 46 -5.41 7.10 -8.68
C ILE A 46 -6.79 7.56 -8.22
N ARG A 47 -7.85 6.91 -8.69
CA ARG A 47 -9.23 7.21 -8.28
C ARG A 47 -9.46 6.93 -6.80
N GLU A 48 -8.91 5.83 -6.28
CA GLU A 48 -9.03 5.46 -4.85
C GLU A 48 -8.40 6.50 -3.92
N ALA A 49 -7.38 7.23 -4.35
CA ALA A 49 -6.75 8.29 -3.56
C ALA A 49 -7.58 9.59 -3.52
N VAL A 50 -8.43 9.82 -4.53
CA VAL A 50 -9.18 11.09 -4.68
C VAL A 50 -10.03 11.47 -3.46
N PRO A 51 -10.78 10.54 -2.80
CA PRO A 51 -11.59 10.87 -1.62
C PRO A 51 -10.77 11.49 -0.49
N THR A 52 -9.63 10.89 -0.15
CA THR A 52 -8.72 11.39 0.90
C THR A 52 -8.18 12.78 0.54
N LEU A 53 -7.70 12.97 -0.68
CA LEU A 53 -7.20 14.26 -1.12
C LEU A 53 -8.29 15.35 -1.12
N LYS A 54 -9.50 15.01 -1.56
CA LYS A 54 -10.65 15.94 -1.50
C LYS A 54 -11.05 16.27 -0.06
N PHE A 55 -10.97 15.32 0.86
CA PHE A 55 -11.24 15.59 2.28
C PHE A 55 -10.28 16.63 2.84
N ILE A 56 -8.97 16.44 2.62
CA ILE A 56 -7.93 17.37 3.07
C ILE A 56 -8.16 18.78 2.48
N LEU A 57 -8.43 18.84 1.18
CA LEU A 57 -8.67 20.12 0.49
C LEU A 57 -9.92 20.84 0.98
N ARG A 58 -11.00 20.11 1.30
CA ARG A 58 -12.23 20.70 1.87
C ARG A 58 -12.00 21.31 3.26
N LYS A 59 -11.08 20.73 4.05
CA LYS A 59 -10.66 21.26 5.34
C LYS A 59 -9.69 22.45 5.21
N GLY A 60 -9.32 22.84 3.98
CA GLY A 60 -8.39 23.94 3.71
C GLY A 60 -6.91 23.53 3.82
N GLY A 61 -6.61 22.24 3.92
CA GLY A 61 -5.25 21.71 3.93
C GLY A 61 -4.54 21.88 2.59
N ARG A 62 -3.22 22.10 2.64
CA ARG A 62 -2.32 22.18 1.50
C ARG A 62 -1.73 20.79 1.23
N VAL A 63 -2.10 20.16 0.12
CA VAL A 63 -1.73 18.76 -0.18
C VAL A 63 -0.34 18.67 -0.80
N ARG A 64 0.48 17.76 -0.26
CA ARG A 64 1.82 17.38 -0.75
C ARG A 64 1.82 15.87 -0.96
N ILE A 65 1.99 15.41 -2.20
CA ILE A 65 1.84 14.00 -2.56
C ILE A 65 3.20 13.37 -2.80
N VAL A 66 3.47 12.29 -2.07
CA VAL A 66 4.60 11.40 -2.30
C VAL A 66 4.09 10.04 -2.75
N SER A 67 4.74 9.48 -3.77
CA SER A 67 4.39 8.17 -4.30
C SER A 67 5.57 7.57 -5.06
N TYR A 68 5.37 6.37 -5.58
CA TYR A 68 6.36 5.64 -6.34
C TYR A 68 5.74 4.95 -7.55
N LEU A 69 6.60 4.57 -8.51
CA LEU A 69 6.26 3.80 -9.69
C LEU A 69 7.39 2.81 -10.00
N GLY A 70 7.05 1.53 -10.14
CA GLY A 70 7.99 0.48 -10.49
C GLY A 70 9.13 0.27 -9.48
N ARG A 71 10.27 -0.21 -9.98
CA ARG A 71 11.46 -0.54 -9.18
C ARG A 71 12.74 0.01 -9.83
N PRO A 72 12.98 1.31 -9.78
CA PRO A 72 14.13 1.94 -10.43
C PRO A 72 15.48 1.68 -9.73
N GLY A 73 15.49 1.13 -8.50
CA GLY A 73 16.73 0.81 -7.78
C GLY A 73 17.55 2.03 -7.36
N GLY A 74 16.92 3.11 -6.95
CA GLY A 74 17.59 4.33 -6.50
C GLY A 74 18.17 5.19 -7.62
N LYS A 75 17.71 5.01 -8.86
CA LYS A 75 18.17 5.76 -10.04
C LYS A 75 17.00 6.44 -10.75
N VAL A 76 17.29 7.55 -11.42
CA VAL A 76 16.29 8.22 -12.26
C VAL A 76 16.08 7.40 -13.54
N VAL A 77 14.82 6.96 -13.76
CA VAL A 77 14.39 6.23 -14.95
C VAL A 77 13.21 6.97 -15.57
N SER A 78 13.37 7.53 -16.76
CA SER A 78 12.38 8.39 -17.42
C SER A 78 10.99 7.77 -17.52
N ASP A 79 10.92 6.48 -17.86
CA ASP A 79 9.67 5.74 -18.03
C ASP A 79 8.94 5.47 -16.71
N LEU A 80 9.63 5.65 -15.57
CA LEU A 80 9.08 5.52 -14.23
C LEU A 80 8.84 6.87 -13.55
N SER A 81 8.82 7.97 -14.33
CA SER A 81 8.45 9.29 -13.81
C SER A 81 6.97 9.32 -13.40
N MET A 82 6.70 9.95 -12.27
CA MET A 82 5.34 10.17 -11.77
C MET A 82 4.59 11.29 -12.53
N ARG A 83 5.22 11.98 -13.47
CA ARG A 83 4.62 13.10 -14.21
C ARG A 83 3.30 12.73 -14.93
N PRO A 84 3.15 11.57 -15.62
CA PRO A 84 1.87 11.16 -16.20
C PRO A 84 0.79 10.95 -15.15
N VAL A 85 1.15 10.38 -13.99
CA VAL A 85 0.24 10.14 -12.87
C VAL A 85 -0.24 11.47 -12.27
N ALA A 86 0.65 12.43 -12.06
CA ALA A 86 0.31 13.77 -11.59
C ALA A 86 -0.67 14.48 -12.54
N ARG A 87 -0.46 14.39 -13.86
CA ARG A 87 -1.39 14.93 -14.89
C ARG A 87 -2.77 14.25 -14.81
N ARG A 88 -2.81 12.93 -14.61
CA ARG A 88 -4.08 12.21 -14.49
C ARG A 88 -4.82 12.62 -13.22
N LEU A 89 -4.12 12.71 -12.11
CA LEU A 89 -4.69 13.14 -10.83
C LEU A 89 -5.25 14.58 -10.91
N ALA A 90 -4.55 15.50 -11.57
CA ALA A 90 -5.02 16.88 -11.78
C ALA A 90 -6.40 16.91 -12.48
N ARG A 91 -6.58 16.06 -13.51
CA ARG A 91 -7.87 15.94 -14.23
C ARG A 91 -8.97 15.38 -13.32
N LEU A 92 -8.68 14.36 -12.49
CA LEU A 92 -9.65 13.76 -11.57
C LEU A 92 -10.06 14.71 -10.44
N LEU A 93 -9.10 15.50 -9.93
CA LEU A 93 -9.37 16.50 -8.90
C LEU A 93 -10.02 17.78 -9.48
N LYS A 94 -9.92 17.99 -10.80
CA LYS A 94 -10.28 19.25 -11.50
C LYS A 94 -9.58 20.45 -10.84
N ARG A 95 -8.29 20.28 -10.51
CA ARG A 95 -7.45 21.29 -9.84
C ARG A 95 -6.04 21.28 -10.42
N LYS A 96 -5.37 22.42 -10.34
CA LYS A 96 -3.95 22.53 -10.69
C LYS A 96 -3.12 21.67 -9.74
N VAL A 97 -2.24 20.85 -10.30
CA VAL A 97 -1.23 20.07 -9.59
C VAL A 97 0.13 20.48 -10.15
N VAL A 98 0.99 20.96 -9.28
CA VAL A 98 2.37 21.33 -9.60
C VAL A 98 3.24 20.12 -9.37
N PHE A 99 3.91 19.66 -10.41
CA PHE A 99 4.83 18.53 -10.36
C PHE A 99 6.24 19.02 -10.04
N LEU A 100 6.85 18.49 -9.00
CA LEU A 100 8.21 18.80 -8.56
C LEU A 100 9.13 17.63 -8.92
N SER A 101 10.02 17.82 -9.89
CA SER A 101 10.99 16.82 -10.35
C SER A 101 12.12 16.59 -9.33
N ASP A 102 12.50 17.61 -8.58
CA ASP A 102 13.39 17.49 -7.43
C ASP A 102 12.82 18.27 -6.23
N PRO A 103 12.10 17.60 -5.31
CA PRO A 103 11.59 18.24 -4.11
C PRO A 103 12.69 18.54 -3.08
N PHE A 104 13.91 18.10 -3.32
CA PHE A 104 15.04 18.28 -2.41
C PHE A 104 15.96 19.41 -2.78
N ASP A 105 15.78 20.00 -3.97
CA ASP A 105 16.46 21.22 -4.36
C ASP A 105 16.04 22.39 -3.46
N SER A 106 17.01 23.20 -3.03
CA SER A 106 16.78 24.30 -2.08
C SER A 106 15.93 25.42 -2.65
N LEU A 107 16.11 25.75 -3.93
CA LEU A 107 15.31 26.79 -4.62
C LEU A 107 13.88 26.32 -4.82
N THR A 108 13.69 25.05 -5.22
CA THR A 108 12.37 24.42 -5.32
C THR A 108 11.66 24.42 -3.98
N PHE A 109 12.36 24.06 -2.90
CA PHE A 109 11.79 24.09 -1.56
C PHE A 109 11.39 25.49 -1.13
N SER A 110 12.30 26.46 -1.26
CA SER A 110 12.03 27.84 -0.89
C SER A 110 10.81 28.41 -1.65
N ARG A 111 10.72 28.11 -2.94
CA ARG A 111 9.63 28.61 -3.80
C ARG A 111 8.26 28.00 -3.49
N TYR A 112 8.20 26.71 -3.19
CA TYR A 112 6.93 25.96 -3.13
C TYR A 112 6.52 25.51 -1.74
N ARG A 113 7.37 25.63 -0.72
CA ARG A 113 7.07 25.19 0.65
C ARG A 113 5.70 25.65 1.12
N ASP A 114 5.40 26.93 0.93
CA ASP A 114 4.17 27.55 1.41
C ASP A 114 3.12 27.78 0.29
N ALA A 115 3.35 27.19 -0.89
CA ALA A 115 2.40 27.31 -1.99
C ALA A 115 1.03 26.69 -1.62
N SER A 116 -0.05 27.32 -2.08
CA SER A 116 -1.42 26.82 -1.93
C SER A 116 -1.78 25.72 -2.92
N ASP A 117 -0.99 25.59 -3.99
CA ASP A 117 -1.17 24.54 -5.01
C ASP A 117 -1.01 23.16 -4.40
N ILE A 118 -1.64 22.16 -5.05
CA ILE A 118 -1.36 20.74 -4.79
C ILE A 118 0.02 20.45 -5.39
N LEU A 119 0.95 19.97 -4.55
CA LEU A 119 2.27 19.55 -5.02
C LEU A 119 2.32 18.05 -5.17
N PHE A 120 2.92 17.58 -6.25
CA PHE A 120 3.15 16.17 -6.52
C PHE A 120 4.65 15.95 -6.79
N PHE A 121 5.30 15.12 -5.98
CA PHE A 121 6.73 14.88 -6.06
C PHE A 121 7.04 13.78 -7.06
N GLU A 122 8.23 13.82 -7.60
CA GLU A 122 8.77 12.75 -8.45
C GLU A 122 8.87 11.43 -7.65
N ASN A 123 9.00 10.33 -8.36
CA ASN A 123 9.10 8.96 -7.86
C ASN A 123 10.10 8.86 -6.70
N THR A 124 9.61 8.61 -5.48
CA THR A 124 10.45 8.56 -4.28
C THR A 124 11.55 7.49 -4.38
N ARG A 125 11.33 6.43 -5.18
CA ARG A 125 12.30 5.36 -5.43
C ARG A 125 13.45 5.76 -6.36
N PHE A 126 13.46 6.98 -6.88
CA PHE A 126 14.64 7.50 -7.59
C PHE A 126 15.78 7.83 -6.62
N TRP A 127 15.48 7.95 -5.34
CA TRP A 127 16.46 8.18 -4.29
C TRP A 127 16.68 6.91 -3.45
N PRO A 128 17.96 6.44 -3.32
CA PRO A 128 18.27 5.22 -2.56
C PRO A 128 17.72 5.23 -1.13
N GLY A 129 17.69 6.41 -0.50
CA GLY A 129 17.20 6.59 0.87
C GLY A 129 15.73 6.18 1.09
N GLU A 130 14.91 6.11 0.03
CA GLU A 130 13.53 5.61 0.13
C GLU A 130 13.50 4.13 0.53
N GLU A 131 14.13 3.27 -0.27
CA GLU A 131 14.10 1.81 -0.04
C GLU A 131 14.98 1.38 1.15
N GLN A 132 15.98 2.19 1.50
CA GLN A 132 16.82 2.00 2.68
C GLN A 132 16.16 2.44 3.99
N ASN A 133 14.94 2.95 3.94
CA ASN A 133 14.24 3.52 5.10
C ASN A 133 15.08 4.59 5.85
N SER A 134 15.77 5.42 5.08
CA SER A 134 16.70 6.41 5.62
C SER A 134 15.96 7.48 6.42
N LYS A 135 16.34 7.66 7.69
CA LYS A 135 15.83 8.74 8.55
C LYS A 135 16.15 10.12 7.98
N TYR A 136 17.33 10.27 7.37
CA TYR A 136 17.74 11.51 6.72
C TYR A 136 16.82 11.86 5.54
N PHE A 137 16.53 10.87 4.67
CA PHE A 137 15.62 11.06 3.55
C PHE A 137 14.19 11.39 4.03
N ALA A 138 13.70 10.67 5.04
CA ALA A 138 12.40 10.94 5.65
C ALA A 138 12.32 12.33 6.28
N ALA A 139 13.39 12.79 6.95
CA ALA A 139 13.44 14.14 7.51
C ALA A 139 13.38 15.21 6.41
N ARG A 140 14.04 15.01 5.27
CA ARG A 140 13.94 15.91 4.11
C ARG A 140 12.51 15.96 3.53
N LEU A 141 11.83 14.81 3.42
CA LEU A 141 10.41 14.75 3.05
C LEU A 141 9.54 15.46 4.09
N GLY A 142 9.78 15.21 5.38
CA GLY A 142 9.00 15.76 6.48
C GLY A 142 8.97 17.30 6.51
N ARG A 143 9.98 17.98 5.99
CA ARG A 143 9.99 19.45 5.87
C ARG A 143 8.81 20.03 5.07
N TRP A 144 8.21 19.20 4.20
CA TRP A 144 7.10 19.59 3.34
C TRP A 144 5.72 19.53 4.03
N GLY A 145 5.61 18.92 5.21
CA GLY A 145 4.34 18.71 5.91
C GLY A 145 4.40 19.11 7.38
N ASP A 146 3.23 19.45 7.92
CA ASP A 146 2.97 19.61 9.35
C ASP A 146 2.34 18.32 9.89
N LEU A 147 1.63 17.59 9.02
CA LEU A 147 1.00 16.30 9.26
C LEU A 147 1.35 15.32 8.15
N TYR A 148 1.29 14.03 8.48
CA TYR A 148 1.47 12.92 7.55
C TYR A 148 0.20 12.06 7.47
N ILE A 149 -0.24 11.75 6.24
CA ILE A 149 -1.34 10.83 5.99
C ILE A 149 -0.81 9.62 5.23
N ASN A 150 -1.00 8.44 5.79
CA ASN A 150 -0.73 7.19 5.08
C ASN A 150 -1.99 6.74 4.33
N GLU A 151 -1.94 6.78 3.01
CA GLU A 151 -2.97 6.28 2.08
C GLU A 151 -2.46 5.08 1.27
N ALA A 152 -1.28 4.56 1.62
CA ALA A 152 -0.59 3.53 0.86
C ALA A 152 -0.69 2.15 1.54
N PHE A 153 -1.92 1.63 1.78
CA PHE A 153 -2.14 0.36 2.47
C PHE A 153 -1.29 -0.78 1.90
N ALA A 154 -1.36 -1.02 0.58
CA ALA A 154 -0.63 -2.11 -0.08
C ALA A 154 0.91 -2.00 0.04
N HIS A 155 1.43 -0.83 0.43
CA HIS A 155 2.85 -0.56 0.63
C HIS A 155 3.25 -0.53 2.12
N SER A 156 2.30 -0.49 3.04
CA SER A 156 2.53 -0.31 4.48
C SER A 156 3.32 -1.45 5.13
N HIS A 157 3.38 -2.62 4.50
CA HIS A 157 4.19 -3.75 4.95
C HIS A 157 5.70 -3.59 4.67
N ARG A 158 6.11 -2.55 3.91
CA ARG A 158 7.52 -2.30 3.57
C ARG A 158 8.13 -1.26 4.49
N ALA A 159 9.36 -1.52 4.94
CA ALA A 159 10.16 -0.55 5.68
C ALA A 159 10.79 0.46 4.70
N HIS A 160 9.99 1.34 4.11
CA HIS A 160 10.43 2.42 3.24
C HIS A 160 10.29 3.78 3.94
N ALA A 161 11.14 4.74 3.57
CA ALA A 161 11.23 6.01 4.28
C ALA A 161 9.92 6.82 4.24
N SER A 162 9.25 6.86 3.09
CA SER A 162 7.98 7.58 2.92
C SER A 162 6.81 6.97 3.71
N VAL A 163 6.94 5.73 4.20
CA VAL A 163 5.90 5.02 4.95
C VAL A 163 6.32 4.82 6.41
N SER A 164 7.49 4.19 6.64
CA SER A 164 7.93 3.78 7.97
C SER A 164 8.64 4.90 8.73
N ALA A 165 9.73 5.47 8.17
CA ALA A 165 10.49 6.49 8.89
C ALA A 165 9.70 7.81 9.01
N LEU A 166 8.98 8.21 7.96
CA LEU A 166 8.23 9.46 7.92
C LEU A 166 7.08 9.50 8.94
N SER A 167 6.39 8.37 9.14
CA SER A 167 5.30 8.26 10.13
C SER A 167 5.76 8.40 11.59
N ARG A 168 7.08 8.33 11.82
CA ARG A 168 7.70 8.54 13.14
C ARG A 168 8.20 9.98 13.33
N ILE A 169 8.24 10.76 12.28
CA ILE A 169 8.74 12.14 12.29
C ILE A 169 7.60 13.15 12.41
N LEU A 170 6.48 12.87 11.73
CA LEU A 170 5.31 13.74 11.73
C LEU A 170 4.13 13.08 12.45
N PRO A 171 3.20 13.87 13.03
CA PRO A 171 1.91 13.35 13.47
C PRO A 171 1.23 12.62 12.32
N ALA A 172 1.04 11.29 12.48
CA ALA A 172 0.61 10.41 11.41
C ALA A 172 -0.83 9.94 11.58
N TYR A 173 -1.58 9.88 10.48
CA TYR A 173 -2.98 9.45 10.44
C TYR A 173 -3.22 8.53 9.24
N ALA A 174 -4.21 7.67 9.36
CA ALA A 174 -4.67 6.80 8.29
C ALA A 174 -5.58 7.57 7.33
N GLY A 175 -5.31 7.51 6.02
CA GLY A 175 -6.20 8.01 5.00
C GLY A 175 -7.45 7.12 4.85
N LEU A 176 -8.47 7.59 4.13
CA LEU A 176 -9.77 6.91 4.03
C LEU A 176 -9.67 5.53 3.37
N HIS A 177 -8.80 5.37 2.37
CA HIS A 177 -8.59 4.06 1.74
C HIS A 177 -7.88 3.10 2.70
N LEU A 178 -6.81 3.55 3.37
CA LEU A 178 -6.09 2.73 4.35
C LEU A 178 -7.03 2.33 5.49
N GLU A 179 -7.83 3.24 6.03
CA GLU A 179 -8.83 2.94 7.06
C GLU A 179 -9.81 1.85 6.60
N ARG A 180 -10.36 1.97 5.38
CA ARG A 180 -11.30 1.01 4.81
C ARG A 180 -10.68 -0.39 4.68
N GLU A 181 -9.44 -0.48 4.17
CA GLU A 181 -8.72 -1.75 4.02
C GLU A 181 -8.45 -2.41 5.38
N VAL A 182 -7.98 -1.64 6.36
CA VAL A 182 -7.72 -2.15 7.71
C VAL A 182 -9.01 -2.65 8.36
N ARG A 183 -10.09 -1.86 8.33
CA ARG A 183 -11.40 -2.27 8.90
C ARG A 183 -11.96 -3.52 8.24
N ALA A 184 -11.82 -3.65 6.91
CA ALA A 184 -12.25 -4.84 6.19
C ALA A 184 -11.50 -6.09 6.65
N LEU A 185 -10.17 -6.01 6.78
CA LEU A 185 -9.35 -7.12 7.28
C LEU A 185 -9.60 -7.42 8.76
N GLU A 186 -9.75 -6.38 9.58
CA GLU A 186 -10.04 -6.53 11.01
C GLU A 186 -11.35 -7.28 11.23
N SER A 187 -12.40 -6.96 10.47
CA SER A 187 -13.69 -7.66 10.53
C SER A 187 -13.56 -9.16 10.20
N LEU A 188 -12.70 -9.51 9.24
CA LEU A 188 -12.43 -10.92 8.90
C LEU A 188 -11.66 -11.66 9.99
N LEU A 189 -10.82 -10.95 10.75
CA LEU A 189 -10.00 -11.55 11.80
C LEU A 189 -10.74 -11.68 13.14
N THR A 190 -11.72 -10.81 13.39
CA THR A 190 -12.44 -10.74 14.68
C THR A 190 -13.79 -11.46 14.63
N CYS A 191 -14.61 -11.16 13.66
CA CYS A 191 -15.97 -11.70 13.54
C CYS A 191 -16.40 -11.84 12.07
N PRO A 192 -15.84 -12.81 11.32
CA PRO A 192 -16.20 -12.99 9.92
C PRO A 192 -17.65 -13.41 9.77
N ARG A 193 -18.34 -12.85 8.76
CA ARG A 193 -19.65 -13.36 8.36
C ARG A 193 -19.53 -14.80 7.86
N ARG A 194 -20.51 -15.63 8.19
CA ARG A 194 -20.56 -17.04 7.75
C ARG A 194 -21.52 -17.21 6.57
N PRO A 195 -21.21 -18.10 5.59
CA PRO A 195 -19.97 -18.92 5.51
C PRO A 195 -18.75 -18.08 5.15
N PHE A 196 -17.61 -18.28 5.85
CA PHE A 196 -16.34 -17.67 5.51
C PHE A 196 -15.52 -18.65 4.66
N VAL A 197 -15.36 -18.34 3.37
CA VAL A 197 -14.58 -19.14 2.43
C VAL A 197 -13.31 -18.36 2.05
N ALA A 198 -12.16 -18.96 2.30
CA ALA A 198 -10.87 -18.40 1.90
C ALA A 198 -10.43 -19.00 0.55
N VAL A 199 -10.07 -18.14 -0.41
CA VAL A 199 -9.53 -18.56 -1.71
C VAL A 199 -8.07 -18.16 -1.78
N LEU A 200 -7.17 -19.13 -1.99
CA LEU A 200 -5.73 -18.94 -2.02
C LEU A 200 -5.14 -19.36 -3.35
N GLY A 201 -4.29 -18.51 -3.92
CA GLY A 201 -3.48 -18.80 -5.08
C GLY A 201 -2.02 -18.42 -4.86
N GLY A 202 -1.17 -18.81 -5.79
CA GLY A 202 0.25 -18.48 -5.78
C GLY A 202 1.14 -19.61 -6.27
N ALA A 203 2.44 -19.32 -6.42
CA ALA A 203 3.40 -20.27 -6.93
C ALA A 203 4.18 -21.02 -5.82
N LYS A 204 4.41 -20.37 -4.66
CA LYS A 204 5.26 -20.91 -3.59
C LYS A 204 4.41 -21.33 -2.39
N LEU A 205 4.35 -22.65 -2.14
CA LEU A 205 3.60 -23.23 -1.02
C LEU A 205 4.14 -22.75 0.34
N GLU A 206 5.45 -22.70 0.53
CA GLU A 206 6.11 -22.28 1.78
C GLU A 206 5.59 -20.94 2.31
N THR A 207 5.49 -19.97 1.41
CA THR A 207 5.03 -18.62 1.77
C THR A 207 3.56 -18.57 2.14
N LYS A 208 2.77 -19.57 1.75
CA LYS A 208 1.33 -19.67 1.99
C LYS A 208 0.94 -20.60 3.14
N LEU A 209 1.83 -21.49 3.56
CA LEU A 209 1.56 -22.43 4.65
C LEU A 209 1.07 -21.77 5.95
N PRO A 210 1.66 -20.67 6.44
CA PRO A 210 1.15 -19.99 7.64
C PRO A 210 -0.29 -19.50 7.46
N LEU A 211 -0.60 -18.99 6.27
CA LEU A 211 -1.93 -18.47 5.94
C LEU A 211 -2.95 -19.61 5.80
N ILE A 212 -2.56 -20.73 5.14
CA ILE A 212 -3.40 -21.94 5.05
C ILE A 212 -3.74 -22.45 6.46
N ARG A 213 -2.73 -22.59 7.35
CA ARG A 213 -2.95 -23.02 8.74
C ARG A 213 -3.94 -22.11 9.48
N ARG A 214 -3.82 -20.82 9.27
CA ARG A 214 -4.72 -19.82 9.88
C ARG A 214 -6.16 -20.03 9.38
N PHE A 215 -6.36 -20.10 8.07
CA PHE A 215 -7.69 -20.23 7.50
C PHE A 215 -8.34 -21.60 7.72
N LEU A 216 -7.57 -22.69 7.79
CA LEU A 216 -8.13 -23.99 8.18
C LEU A 216 -8.73 -23.97 9.58
N ARG A 217 -8.22 -23.13 10.47
CA ARG A 217 -8.78 -22.91 11.80
C ARG A 217 -10.01 -21.98 11.76
N ASP A 218 -9.92 -20.89 11.04
CA ASP A 218 -10.86 -19.77 11.17
C ASP A 218 -11.96 -19.75 10.09
N ALA A 219 -11.71 -20.30 8.89
CA ALA A 219 -12.66 -20.36 7.78
C ALA A 219 -13.53 -21.63 7.81
N ASP A 220 -14.63 -21.58 7.08
CA ASP A 220 -15.50 -22.75 6.87
C ASP A 220 -15.00 -23.64 5.73
N ALA A 221 -14.34 -23.03 4.73
CA ALA A 221 -13.65 -23.71 3.64
C ALA A 221 -12.42 -22.92 3.17
N VAL A 222 -11.42 -23.64 2.67
CA VAL A 222 -10.22 -23.07 2.06
C VAL A 222 -10.07 -23.66 0.67
N LEU A 223 -10.25 -22.83 -0.34
CA LEU A 223 -10.08 -23.21 -1.75
C LEU A 223 -8.68 -22.82 -2.21
N VAL A 224 -7.99 -23.70 -2.89
CA VAL A 224 -6.67 -23.43 -3.44
C VAL A 224 -6.67 -23.59 -4.95
N GLY A 225 -5.89 -22.74 -5.65
CA GLY A 225 -5.83 -22.73 -7.10
C GLY A 225 -4.42 -22.52 -7.65
N GLY A 226 -4.28 -22.75 -8.97
CA GLY A 226 -3.02 -22.56 -9.71
C GLY A 226 -1.89 -23.47 -9.24
N ALA A 227 -0.65 -23.00 -9.32
CA ALA A 227 0.53 -23.78 -8.93
C ALA A 227 0.52 -24.23 -7.45
N LEU A 228 -0.19 -23.49 -6.59
CA LEU A 228 -0.39 -23.88 -5.18
C LEU A 228 -1.22 -25.17 -5.09
N ALA A 229 -2.33 -25.27 -5.82
CA ALA A 229 -3.15 -26.49 -5.89
C ALA A 229 -2.38 -27.65 -6.48
N ASN A 230 -1.68 -27.44 -7.61
CA ASN A 230 -0.86 -28.48 -8.24
C ASN A 230 0.18 -29.04 -7.27
N THR A 231 0.83 -28.17 -6.49
CA THR A 231 1.81 -28.58 -5.47
C THR A 231 1.17 -29.44 -4.39
N ILE A 232 -0.02 -29.05 -3.90
CA ILE A 232 -0.75 -29.82 -2.87
C ILE A 232 -1.21 -31.17 -3.41
N LEU A 233 -1.74 -31.23 -4.64
CA LEU A 233 -2.13 -32.46 -5.31
C LEU A 233 -0.93 -33.43 -5.48
N ALA A 234 0.20 -32.91 -5.99
CA ALA A 234 1.42 -33.71 -6.11
C ALA A 234 1.90 -34.27 -4.75
N LEU A 235 1.85 -33.47 -3.69
CA LEU A 235 2.18 -33.90 -2.33
C LEU A 235 1.19 -34.92 -1.73
N ARG A 236 -0.04 -34.95 -2.24
CA ARG A 236 -1.05 -35.96 -1.91
C ARG A 236 -0.85 -37.27 -2.70
N GLY A 237 0.04 -37.27 -3.71
CA GLY A 237 0.32 -38.40 -4.58
C GLY A 237 -0.40 -38.37 -5.94
N ASP A 238 -1.11 -37.31 -6.25
CA ASP A 238 -1.80 -37.16 -7.53
C ASP A 238 -0.82 -36.85 -8.67
N ILE A 239 -1.11 -37.36 -9.87
CA ILE A 239 -0.32 -37.11 -11.07
C ILE A 239 -0.69 -35.76 -11.65
N VAL A 240 0.21 -34.78 -11.57
CA VAL A 240 0.00 -33.39 -12.06
C VAL A 240 0.69 -33.13 -13.41
N GLY A 241 1.31 -34.12 -14.02
CA GLY A 241 1.96 -34.00 -15.34
C GLY A 241 3.03 -32.92 -15.39
N LYS A 242 2.96 -32.03 -16.39
CA LYS A 242 3.88 -30.89 -16.60
C LYS A 242 3.44 -29.62 -15.85
N SER A 243 2.50 -29.72 -14.93
CA SER A 243 2.01 -28.56 -14.20
C SER A 243 3.10 -27.93 -13.32
N LEU A 244 3.07 -26.61 -13.19
CA LEU A 244 3.99 -25.89 -12.30
C LEU A 244 3.75 -26.30 -10.85
N ILE A 245 4.79 -26.76 -10.16
CA ILE A 245 4.80 -27.08 -8.73
C ILE A 245 5.91 -26.31 -8.00
N SER A 246 5.74 -26.11 -6.70
CA SER A 246 6.79 -25.56 -5.82
C SER A 246 7.68 -26.68 -5.32
N VAL A 247 8.99 -26.56 -5.51
CA VAL A 247 9.99 -27.55 -5.08
C VAL A 247 10.55 -27.16 -3.71
N GLY A 248 10.89 -28.15 -2.88
CA GLY A 248 11.63 -27.91 -1.61
C GLY A 248 10.77 -27.81 -0.35
N THR A 249 9.43 -27.92 -0.45
CA THR A 249 8.54 -27.84 0.73
C THR A 249 8.11 -29.26 1.16
N ASN A 250 8.36 -29.60 2.41
CA ASN A 250 7.82 -30.84 3.02
C ASN A 250 6.84 -30.49 4.16
N PRO A 251 5.61 -30.08 3.86
CA PRO A 251 4.62 -29.76 4.86
C PRO A 251 4.09 -31.05 5.52
N ASN A 252 3.53 -30.91 6.74
CA ASN A 252 2.82 -31.99 7.38
C ASN A 252 1.63 -32.43 6.50
N LEU A 253 1.63 -33.68 6.04
CA LEU A 253 0.58 -34.26 5.17
C LEU A 253 -0.81 -34.15 5.79
N ARG A 254 -0.95 -34.26 7.12
CA ARG A 254 -2.25 -34.06 7.80
C ARG A 254 -2.85 -32.67 7.53
N LEU A 255 -2.02 -31.65 7.37
CA LEU A 255 -2.49 -30.30 7.01
C LEU A 255 -3.10 -30.29 5.62
N LEU A 256 -2.47 -30.99 4.67
CA LEU A 256 -2.89 -31.04 3.28
C LEU A 256 -4.14 -31.92 3.07
N GLN A 257 -4.40 -32.86 3.99
CA GLN A 257 -5.57 -33.76 3.96
C GLN A 257 -6.74 -33.20 4.81
N HIS A 258 -6.66 -31.94 5.25
CA HIS A 258 -7.69 -31.38 6.09
C HIS A 258 -9.02 -31.23 5.34
N LYS A 259 -10.14 -31.65 5.97
CA LYS A 259 -11.49 -31.68 5.37
C LYS A 259 -12.04 -30.36 4.83
N LYS A 260 -11.47 -29.24 5.25
CA LYS A 260 -11.84 -27.90 4.77
C LYS A 260 -10.94 -27.42 3.61
N LEU A 261 -9.96 -28.18 3.15
CA LEU A 261 -9.02 -27.80 2.10
C LEU A 261 -9.43 -28.45 0.77
N TYR A 262 -9.82 -27.62 -0.18
CA TYR A 262 -10.34 -28.00 -1.49
C TYR A 262 -9.47 -27.45 -2.61
#